data_828f94c346aeda6448fe0380fd727de8
#
_entry.id   828f94c346aeda6448fe0380fd727de8
#
_cell.length_a   1.000
_cell.length_b   1.000
_cell.length_c   1.000
_cell.angle_alpha   90.00
_cell.angle_beta   90.00
_cell.angle_gamma   90.00
#
_symmetry.space_group_name_H-M   'P 1'
#
loop_
_entity.id
_entity.type
_entity.pdbx_description
1 polymer ?
#
loop_
_entity_poly.entity_id
_entity_poly.type
_entity_poly.pdbx_seq_one_letter_code
_entity_poly.pdbx_strand_id
1 'polypeptide(L)'
;MDGTVCRELLFDDGGAWMQTKTELRITALPDAVMAAIKASQYATYRIDDADFIETLTGEWYLVELESGKQEVKLRIDATGKIL
;
A
#
# COMPACT_ATOMS: atom_id res chain seq x y z
N MET A 1 -3.69 -13.75 17.60
CA MET A 1 -3.42 -13.05 17.39
C MET A 1 -3.30 -12.54 16.40
N ASP A 2 -3.64 -12.64 16.25
CA ASP A 2 -3.77 -12.10 15.24
C ASP A 2 -3.01 -11.01 14.90
N GLY A 3 -2.49 -10.60 14.79
CA GLY A 3 -1.66 -9.53 14.44
C GLY A 3 -0.42 -9.86 13.65
N THR A 4 -0.39 -10.99 13.06
CA THR A 4 0.74 -11.40 12.24
C THR A 4 0.80 -10.53 10.99
N VAL A 5 1.96 -9.92 10.76
CA VAL A 5 2.21 -9.09 9.58
C VAL A 5 3.22 -9.83 8.71
N CYS A 6 2.86 -10.02 7.45
CA CYS A 6 3.75 -10.66 6.49
C CYS A 6 4.67 -9.62 5.85
N ARG A 7 5.95 -9.93 5.80
CA ARG A 7 6.94 -9.10 5.14
C ARG A 7 7.66 -9.89 4.07
N GLU A 8 7.87 -9.23 2.95
CA GLU A 8 8.69 -9.78 1.88
C GLU A 8 9.87 -8.86 1.68
N LEU A 9 11.07 -9.41 1.75
CA LEU A 9 12.28 -8.66 1.50
C LEU A 9 12.84 -9.08 0.16
N LEU A 10 13.24 -8.10 -0.64
CA LEU A 10 13.83 -8.32 -1.95
C LEU A 10 15.26 -7.84 -1.94
N PHE A 11 16.17 -8.70 -2.39
CA PHE A 11 17.59 -8.41 -2.48
C PHE A 11 18.05 -8.58 -3.91
N ASP A 12 19.10 -7.85 -4.30
CA ASP A 12 19.70 -8.04 -5.60
C ASP A 12 20.64 -9.25 -5.59
N ASP A 13 21.24 -9.54 -6.74
CA ASP A 13 22.13 -10.69 -6.88
C ASP A 13 23.36 -10.62 -5.98
N GLY A 14 23.75 -9.42 -5.60
CA GLY A 14 24.88 -9.20 -4.69
C GLY A 14 24.51 -9.26 -3.23
N GLY A 15 23.23 -9.48 -2.91
CA GLY A 15 22.76 -9.56 -1.54
C GLY A 15 22.41 -8.21 -0.93
N ALA A 16 22.38 -7.13 -1.72
CA ALA A 16 21.99 -5.81 -1.21
C ALA A 16 20.47 -5.69 -1.16
N TRP A 17 19.99 -5.09 -0.08
CA TRP A 17 18.55 -4.89 0.08
C TRP A 17 18.01 -3.91 -0.96
N MET A 18 16.89 -4.25 -1.57
CA MET A 18 16.24 -3.43 -2.58
C MET A 18 14.88 -2.92 -2.12
N GLN A 19 14.10 -3.77 -1.48
CA GLN A 19 12.73 -3.44 -1.14
C GLN A 19 12.23 -4.30 0.01
N THR A 20 11.38 -3.70 0.85
CA THR A 20 10.59 -4.45 1.83
C THR A 20 9.13 -4.13 1.57
N LYS A 21 8.33 -5.18 1.47
CA LYS A 21 6.88 -5.07 1.34
C LYS A 21 6.27 -5.61 2.62
N THR A 22 5.55 -4.76 3.33
CA THR A 22 4.86 -5.14 4.56
C THR A 22 3.37 -5.17 4.30
N GLU A 23 2.77 -6.34 4.49
CA GLU A 23 1.34 -6.51 4.32
C GLU A 23 0.61 -5.87 5.50
N LEU A 24 -0.40 -5.04 5.20
CA LEU A 24 -1.13 -4.30 6.23
C LEU A 24 -2.59 -4.71 6.27
N ARG A 25 -3.17 -4.60 7.45
CA ARG A 25 -4.62 -4.62 7.57
C ARG A 25 -5.13 -3.27 7.06
N ILE A 26 -6.30 -3.28 6.45
CA ILE A 26 -6.90 -2.06 5.90
C ILE A 26 -7.06 -1.01 7.02
N THR A 27 -7.43 -1.45 8.22
CA THR A 27 -7.58 -0.55 9.37
C THR A 27 -6.28 0.05 9.87
N ALA A 28 -5.14 -0.45 9.40
CA ALA A 28 -3.83 0.09 9.76
C ALA A 28 -3.36 1.20 8.82
N LEU A 29 -4.11 1.48 7.75
CA LEU A 29 -3.76 2.57 6.85
C LEU A 29 -3.90 3.91 7.56
N PRO A 30 -2.95 4.84 7.37
CA PRO A 30 -3.05 6.17 7.96
C PRO A 30 -4.31 6.90 7.52
N ASP A 31 -4.82 7.78 8.38
CA ASP A 31 -6.00 8.57 8.07
C ASP A 31 -5.83 9.40 6.80
N ALA A 32 -4.62 9.92 6.58
CA ALA A 32 -4.33 10.71 5.37
C ALA A 32 -4.48 9.87 4.11
N VAL A 33 -4.08 8.61 4.16
CA VAL A 33 -4.21 7.68 3.02
C VAL A 33 -5.69 7.37 2.77
N MET A 34 -6.44 7.09 3.82
CA MET A 34 -7.87 6.83 3.70
C MET A 34 -8.61 8.05 3.16
N ALA A 35 -8.26 9.24 3.65
CA ALA A 35 -8.87 10.48 3.17
C ALA A 35 -8.57 10.72 1.70
N ALA A 36 -7.36 10.41 1.25
CA ALA A 36 -6.99 10.56 -0.15
C ALA A 36 -7.84 9.66 -1.05
N ILE A 37 -8.07 8.42 -0.62
CA ILE A 37 -8.89 7.48 -1.38
C ILE A 37 -10.33 7.98 -1.46
N LYS A 38 -10.87 8.46 -0.34
CA LYS A 38 -12.25 8.97 -0.29
C LYS A 38 -12.45 10.23 -1.12
N ALA A 39 -11.38 11.00 -1.30
CA ALA A 39 -11.43 12.22 -2.10
C ALA A 39 -11.15 11.95 -3.59
N SER A 40 -10.78 10.73 -3.94
CA SER A 40 -10.42 10.37 -5.32
C SER A 40 -11.64 9.88 -6.09
N GLN A 41 -11.44 9.66 -7.39
CA GLN A 41 -12.47 9.06 -8.23
C GLN A 41 -12.79 7.61 -7.84
N TYR A 42 -11.98 7.03 -6.95
CA TYR A 42 -12.16 5.65 -6.49
C TYR A 42 -12.83 5.56 -5.12
N ALA A 43 -13.52 6.62 -4.70
CA ALA A 43 -14.11 6.68 -3.37
C ALA A 43 -15.11 5.55 -3.08
N THR A 44 -15.78 5.05 -4.13
CA THR A 44 -16.78 3.98 -3.99
C THR A 44 -16.20 2.58 -4.17
N TYR A 45 -14.91 2.50 -4.51
CA TYR A 45 -14.26 1.21 -4.67
C TYR A 45 -14.00 0.58 -3.30
N ARG A 46 -14.00 -0.75 -3.25
CA ARG A 46 -13.65 -1.47 -2.04
C ARG A 46 -12.14 -1.63 -1.98
N ILE A 47 -11.58 -1.43 -0.80
CA ILE A 47 -10.17 -1.71 -0.57
C ILE A 47 -10.02 -3.22 -0.39
N ASP A 48 -9.26 -3.83 -1.28
CA ASP A 48 -9.08 -5.28 -1.29
C ASP A 48 -7.78 -5.68 -0.58
N ASP A 49 -6.73 -4.87 -0.71
CA ASP A 49 -5.43 -5.18 -0.13
C ASP A 49 -4.64 -3.90 0.11
N ALA A 50 -3.73 -3.93 1.06
CA ALA A 50 -2.89 -2.79 1.38
C ALA A 50 -1.51 -3.26 1.81
N ASP A 51 -0.48 -2.61 1.29
CA ASP A 51 0.91 -2.89 1.61
C ASP A 51 1.66 -1.60 1.86
N PHE A 52 2.68 -1.67 2.70
CA PHE A 52 3.64 -0.60 2.86
C PHE A 52 4.92 -1.00 2.14
N ILE A 53 5.34 -0.20 1.18
CA ILE A 53 6.50 -0.48 0.35
C ILE A 53 7.63 0.46 0.74
N GLU A 54 8.77 -0.12 1.08
CA GLU A 54 9.99 0.64 1.41
C GLU A 54 11.06 0.29 0.39
N THR A 55 11.68 1.31 -0.19
CA THR A 55 12.73 1.12 -1.19
C THR A 55 13.91 2.05 -0.88
N LEU A 56 14.97 1.93 -1.67
CA LEU A 56 16.13 2.79 -1.53
C LEU A 56 15.84 4.24 -1.87
N THR A 57 14.81 4.51 -2.67
CA THR A 57 14.49 5.86 -3.14
C THR A 57 13.24 6.45 -2.51
N GLY A 58 12.57 5.72 -1.66
CA GLY A 58 11.37 6.23 -1.00
C GLY A 58 10.46 5.13 -0.53
N GLU A 59 9.35 5.56 0.04
CA GLU A 59 8.36 4.63 0.58
C GLU A 59 6.96 5.16 0.31
N TRP A 60 6.02 4.24 0.19
CA TRP A 60 4.63 4.58 -0.08
C TRP A 60 3.72 3.44 0.34
N TYR A 61 2.42 3.74 0.38
CA TYR A 61 1.39 2.73 0.59
C TYR A 61 0.86 2.31 -0.77
N LEU A 62 0.83 1.01 -1.00
CA LEU A 62 0.25 0.45 -2.21
C LEU A 62 -1.12 -0.10 -1.82
N VAL A 63 -2.17 0.47 -2.38
CA VAL A 63 -3.54 0.09 -2.05
C VAL A 63 -4.20 -0.49 -3.29
N GLU A 64 -4.73 -1.69 -3.16
CA GLU A 64 -5.46 -2.35 -4.23
C GLU A 64 -6.95 -2.14 -4.01
N LEU A 65 -7.61 -1.57 -5.01
CA LEU A 65 -9.02 -1.21 -4.98
C LEU A 65 -9.78 -2.00 -6.03
N GLU A 66 -11.02 -2.36 -5.70
CA GLU A 66 -11.83 -3.19 -6.59
C GLU A 66 -13.25 -2.67 -6.67
N SER A 67 -13.79 -2.66 -7.87
CA SER A 67 -15.20 -2.34 -8.13
C SER A 67 -15.70 -3.22 -9.27
N GLY A 68 -16.54 -4.19 -8.95
CA GLY A 68 -17.01 -5.15 -9.93
C GLY A 68 -15.84 -5.91 -10.53
N LYS A 69 -15.61 -5.74 -11.83
CA LYS A 69 -14.52 -6.42 -12.53
C LYS A 69 -13.27 -5.55 -12.67
N GLN A 70 -13.32 -4.33 -12.14
CA GLN A 70 -12.19 -3.42 -12.26
C GLN A 70 -11.31 -3.48 -11.03
N GLU A 71 -10.00 -3.49 -11.26
CA GLU A 71 -9.02 -3.44 -10.20
C GLU A 71 -8.06 -2.29 -10.46
N VAL A 72 -7.73 -1.55 -9.42
CA VAL A 72 -6.84 -0.40 -9.50
C VAL A 72 -5.84 -0.50 -8.37
N LYS A 73 -4.58 -0.20 -8.65
CA LYS A 73 -3.55 -0.09 -7.63
C LYS A 73 -3.10 1.35 -7.55
N LEU A 74 -3.19 1.93 -6.35
CA LEU A 74 -2.76 3.29 -6.10
C LEU A 74 -1.54 3.29 -5.20
N ARG A 75 -0.58 4.15 -5.53
CA ARG A 75 0.55 4.44 -4.63
C ARG A 75 0.27 5.79 -3.98
N ILE A 76 0.28 5.79 -2.66
CA ILE A 76 -0.06 6.99 -1.88
C ILE A 76 1.00 7.16 -0.80
N ASP A 77 1.57 8.35 -0.68
CA ASP A 77 2.56 8.58 0.36
C ASP A 77 1.88 8.83 1.72
N ALA A 78 2.68 8.94 2.77
CA ALA A 78 2.16 9.07 4.13
C ALA A 78 1.37 10.35 4.36
N THR A 79 1.54 11.34 3.50
CA THR A 79 0.80 12.60 3.59
C THR A 79 -0.54 12.55 2.87
N GLY A 80 -0.81 11.47 2.15
CA GLY A 80 -2.05 11.31 1.39
C GLY A 80 -1.92 11.74 -0.06
N LYS A 81 -0.71 11.98 -0.53
CA LYS A 81 -0.50 12.35 -1.93
C LYS A 81 -0.51 11.09 -2.79
N ILE A 82 -1.36 11.07 -3.80
CA ILE A 82 -1.39 9.98 -4.77
C ILE A 82 -0.26 10.20 -5.77
N LEU A 83 0.57 9.18 -5.90
CA LEU A 83 1.80 9.25 -6.72
C LEU A 83 1.55 8.81 -8.15
#